data_ab1c5c291f90e6fe010d8ce8945dbe6d
#
_entry.id   ab1c5c291f90e6fe010d8ce8945dbe6d
#
_cell.length_a   1.000
_cell.length_b   1.000
_cell.length_c   1.000
_cell.angle_alpha   90.00
_cell.angle_beta   90.00
_cell.angle_gamma   90.00
#
_symmetry.space_group_name_H-M   'P 1'
#
loop_
_entity.id
_entity.type
_entity.pdbx_description
1 polymer ?
#
loop_
_entity_poly.entity_id
_entity_poly.type
_entity_poly.pdbx_seq_one_letter_code
_entity_poly.pdbx_strand_id
1 'polypeptide(L)'
;MADDFNLSCPIPLFEHATVQMAHGGGGRLMRELIEGMFLPAFQSAEPGAAGKQSPPHDSAVVELDGARLAFTTDTFVVSPLFFPGGDIGRLAVFGTTNDLAMAGAKPLWLSAAFILEEGLPMETLRRVVASMRQAAEEVGVRIVTGDTKVVDRGKGDGIFINTAGVGSIPPGVQISPARVVPGDAVILSGDLGRHGIAVMSVREGLQFEGAPESDCASLSGLVEALVDAGSDLHCLRDLTRGGLAAALNEIAGHAGVGIELDEAPIPVAEPVAGACELLGLDPLYVANEGRLVAIVPAEAAERTLQIMRSQPVAAEAAIIGAVTDVRPGTVELRSQLGGRRIVDLLSGEQLPRIC
;
A
#
# COMPACT_ATOMS: atom_id res chain seq x y z
N MET A 1 19.69 -35.64 -21.11
CA MET A 1 19.57 -34.51 -22.05
C MET A 1 18.80 -33.46 -21.31
N ALA A 2 19.49 -32.41 -20.88
CA ALA A 2 18.83 -31.27 -20.25
C ALA A 2 18.22 -30.42 -21.36
N ASP A 3 16.91 -30.24 -21.34
CA ASP A 3 16.25 -29.31 -22.25
C ASP A 3 16.75 -27.90 -21.93
N ASP A 4 17.50 -27.32 -22.87
CA ASP A 4 17.83 -25.89 -22.86
C ASP A 4 16.54 -25.10 -23.01
N PHE A 5 16.07 -24.54 -21.91
CA PHE A 5 14.97 -23.59 -21.88
C PHE A 5 15.50 -22.27 -22.45
N ASN A 6 15.40 -22.12 -23.76
CA ASN A 6 15.85 -20.93 -24.46
C ASN A 6 14.76 -19.84 -24.38
N LEU A 7 14.82 -19.02 -23.34
CA LEU A 7 14.04 -17.78 -23.25
C LEU A 7 14.56 -16.80 -24.31
N SER A 8 13.89 -16.69 -25.42
CA SER A 8 14.25 -15.81 -26.53
C SER A 8 13.96 -14.31 -26.29
N CYS A 9 13.73 -13.91 -25.05
CA CYS A 9 13.61 -12.50 -24.67
C CYS A 9 14.89 -12.10 -23.93
N PRO A 10 15.59 -11.00 -24.29
CA PRO A 10 16.70 -10.53 -23.50
C PRO A 10 16.16 -10.10 -22.13
N ILE A 11 16.38 -10.95 -21.11
CA ILE A 11 16.11 -10.60 -19.72
C ILE A 11 17.01 -9.38 -19.42
N PRO A 12 16.45 -8.26 -18.94
CA PRO A 12 17.28 -7.15 -18.49
C PRO A 12 18.30 -7.69 -17.50
N LEU A 13 19.59 -7.36 -17.69
CA LEU A 13 20.63 -7.68 -16.73
C LEU A 13 20.33 -6.85 -15.47
N PHE A 14 19.80 -7.51 -14.43
CA PHE A 14 19.63 -6.87 -13.13
C PHE A 14 20.99 -6.43 -12.61
N GLU A 15 21.05 -5.26 -11.97
CA GLU A 15 22.29 -4.75 -11.37
C GLU A 15 22.85 -5.69 -10.28
N HIS A 16 21.98 -6.55 -9.70
CA HIS A 16 22.31 -7.46 -8.61
C HIS A 16 22.18 -8.93 -9.03
N ALA A 17 23.24 -9.70 -8.80
CA ALA A 17 23.27 -11.15 -9.08
C ALA A 17 22.43 -11.98 -8.09
N THR A 18 22.02 -11.40 -6.97
CA THR A 18 21.23 -12.05 -5.91
C THR A 18 20.13 -11.11 -5.40
N VAL A 19 19.05 -11.70 -4.88
CA VAL A 19 17.99 -10.93 -4.24
C VAL A 19 18.53 -10.15 -3.05
N GLN A 20 18.20 -8.86 -2.98
CA GLN A 20 18.52 -7.95 -1.88
C GLN A 20 17.26 -7.61 -1.11
N MET A 21 17.37 -7.14 0.14
CA MET A 21 16.21 -6.68 0.93
C MET A 21 15.40 -5.63 0.21
N ALA A 22 16.05 -4.70 -0.48
CA ALA A 22 15.42 -3.63 -1.22
C ALA A 22 14.53 -4.08 -2.40
N HIS A 23 14.64 -5.33 -2.86
CA HIS A 23 13.69 -5.90 -3.82
C HIS A 23 12.29 -6.15 -3.22
N GLY A 24 12.12 -6.02 -1.91
CA GLY A 24 10.84 -6.11 -1.20
C GLY A 24 10.35 -4.79 -0.58
N GLY A 25 11.10 -3.68 -0.73
CA GLY A 25 10.92 -2.46 0.05
C GLY A 25 9.99 -1.38 -0.55
N GLY A 26 9.28 -1.63 -1.64
CA GLY A 26 8.40 -0.65 -2.29
C GLY A 26 9.13 0.45 -3.07
N GLY A 27 10.45 0.29 -3.32
CA GLY A 27 11.27 1.24 -4.05
C GLY A 27 11.61 0.80 -5.48
N ARG A 28 12.62 1.44 -6.07
CA ARG A 28 13.06 1.23 -7.46
C ARG A 28 13.39 -0.23 -7.77
N LEU A 29 14.15 -0.92 -6.91
CA LEU A 29 14.55 -2.31 -7.14
C LEU A 29 13.35 -3.28 -7.16
N MET A 30 12.34 -3.05 -6.30
CA MET A 30 11.11 -3.85 -6.33
C MET A 30 10.35 -3.64 -7.64
N ARG A 31 10.23 -2.39 -8.07
CA ARG A 31 9.59 -2.04 -9.34
C ARG A 31 10.31 -2.69 -10.53
N GLU A 32 11.64 -2.62 -10.60
CA GLU A 32 12.43 -3.26 -11.64
C GLU A 32 12.26 -4.78 -11.66
N LEU A 33 12.17 -5.43 -10.48
CA LEU A 33 11.90 -6.86 -10.37
C LEU A 33 10.52 -7.22 -10.91
N ILE A 34 9.49 -6.46 -10.54
CA ILE A 34 8.12 -6.70 -10.99
C ILE A 34 7.97 -6.46 -12.49
N GLU A 35 8.37 -5.28 -12.98
CA GLU A 35 8.23 -4.88 -14.38
C GLU A 35 9.17 -5.64 -15.32
N GLY A 36 10.38 -5.97 -14.86
CA GLY A 36 11.42 -6.62 -15.67
C GLY A 36 11.38 -8.15 -15.66
N MET A 37 10.80 -8.77 -14.62
CA MET A 37 10.79 -10.25 -14.50
C MET A 37 9.38 -10.83 -14.37
N PHE A 38 8.59 -10.38 -13.38
CA PHE A 38 7.33 -11.05 -13.06
C PHE A 38 6.25 -10.76 -14.09
N LEU A 39 6.00 -9.49 -14.42
CA LEU A 39 4.98 -9.14 -15.39
C LEU A 39 5.25 -9.77 -16.77
N PRO A 40 6.45 -9.70 -17.35
CA PRO A 40 6.72 -10.36 -18.63
C PRO A 40 6.56 -11.89 -18.60
N ALA A 41 6.89 -12.52 -17.46
CA ALA A 41 6.78 -13.98 -17.32
C ALA A 41 5.32 -14.45 -17.23
N PHE A 42 4.41 -13.62 -16.71
CA PHE A 42 3.00 -13.97 -16.51
C PHE A 42 2.06 -13.38 -17.56
N GLN A 43 2.60 -12.60 -18.52
CA GLN A 43 1.80 -12.13 -19.65
C GLN A 43 1.42 -13.31 -20.55
N SER A 44 0.12 -13.50 -20.78
CA SER A 44 -0.36 -14.50 -21.72
C SER A 44 0.04 -14.14 -23.16
N ALA A 45 0.57 -15.13 -23.90
CA ALA A 45 0.95 -14.99 -25.31
C ALA A 45 -0.27 -14.96 -26.28
N GLU A 46 -1.49 -14.75 -25.78
CA GLU A 46 -2.67 -14.71 -26.66
C GLU A 46 -2.63 -13.49 -27.59
N PRO A 47 -2.73 -13.70 -28.92
CA PRO A 47 -2.83 -12.61 -29.88
C PRO A 47 -4.11 -11.81 -29.64
N GLY A 48 -3.99 -10.58 -29.14
CA GLY A 48 -5.12 -9.70 -28.81
C GLY A 48 -5.25 -9.36 -27.31
N ALA A 49 -4.62 -10.08 -26.40
CA ALA A 49 -4.58 -9.74 -24.99
C ALA A 49 -3.60 -8.58 -24.68
N ALA A 50 -2.67 -8.29 -25.57
CA ALA A 50 -1.65 -7.25 -25.42
C ALA A 50 -2.19 -5.80 -25.45
N GLY A 51 -3.50 -5.59 -25.60
CA GLY A 51 -4.09 -4.26 -25.83
C GLY A 51 -4.82 -3.63 -24.66
N LYS A 52 -4.99 -4.29 -23.51
CA LYS A 52 -5.81 -3.79 -22.39
C LYS A 52 -5.32 -4.25 -21.01
N GLN A 53 -4.05 -4.24 -20.75
CA GLN A 53 -3.64 -4.32 -19.33
C GLN A 53 -3.87 -2.95 -18.71
N SER A 54 -4.78 -2.90 -17.71
CA SER A 54 -4.85 -1.74 -16.84
C SER A 54 -3.50 -1.55 -16.16
N PRO A 55 -3.07 -0.30 -15.94
CA PRO A 55 -1.83 -0.05 -15.21
C PRO A 55 -1.88 -0.77 -13.84
N PRO A 56 -0.73 -1.23 -13.32
CA PRO A 56 -0.65 -1.83 -12.00
C PRO A 56 -1.33 -0.97 -10.94
N HIS A 57 -2.12 -1.62 -10.10
CA HIS A 57 -2.87 -1.01 -9.00
C HIS A 57 -2.80 -1.95 -7.79
N ASP A 58 -3.28 -1.55 -6.61
CA ASP A 58 -3.26 -2.37 -5.40
C ASP A 58 -4.03 -3.70 -5.58
N SER A 59 -5.05 -3.71 -6.42
CA SER A 59 -5.76 -4.94 -6.79
C SER A 59 -6.00 -5.05 -8.29
N ALA A 60 -6.05 -6.29 -8.78
CA ALA A 60 -6.47 -6.60 -10.14
C ALA A 60 -8.00 -6.55 -10.26
N VAL A 61 -8.50 -5.88 -11.30
CA VAL A 61 -9.94 -5.89 -11.62
C VAL A 61 -10.20 -6.94 -12.68
N VAL A 62 -11.07 -7.90 -12.37
CA VAL A 62 -11.48 -8.99 -13.27
C VAL A 62 -12.98 -8.94 -13.50
N GLU A 63 -13.42 -9.36 -14.70
CA GLU A 63 -14.83 -9.45 -15.03
C GLU A 63 -15.28 -10.91 -15.10
N LEU A 64 -16.39 -11.23 -14.44
CA LEU A 64 -17.00 -12.54 -14.44
C LEU A 64 -18.51 -12.40 -14.58
N ASP A 65 -19.07 -12.90 -15.66
CA ASP A 65 -20.54 -12.91 -15.94
C ASP A 65 -21.20 -11.53 -15.77
N GLY A 66 -20.51 -10.46 -16.17
CA GLY A 66 -20.96 -9.08 -16.06
C GLY A 66 -20.76 -8.45 -14.68
N ALA A 67 -20.26 -9.18 -13.70
CA ALA A 67 -19.82 -8.64 -12.41
C ALA A 67 -18.37 -8.23 -12.48
N ARG A 68 -18.00 -7.11 -11.85
CA ARG A 68 -16.60 -6.68 -11.68
C ARG A 68 -16.14 -7.03 -10.28
N LEU A 69 -15.02 -7.73 -10.22
CA LEU A 69 -14.41 -8.17 -8.97
C LEU A 69 -13.01 -7.58 -8.85
N ALA A 70 -12.63 -7.19 -7.65
CA ALA A 70 -11.25 -6.91 -7.29
C ALA A 70 -10.64 -8.18 -6.67
N PHE A 71 -9.37 -8.47 -7.01
CA PHE A 71 -8.58 -9.55 -6.47
C PHE A 71 -7.18 -9.05 -6.12
N THR A 72 -6.72 -9.35 -4.93
CA THR A 72 -5.36 -9.03 -4.48
C THR A 72 -4.77 -10.14 -3.62
N THR A 73 -3.46 -10.11 -3.42
CA THR A 73 -2.74 -10.94 -2.45
C THR A 73 -1.58 -10.16 -1.86
N ASP A 74 -1.40 -10.29 -0.57
CA ASP A 74 -0.32 -9.63 0.15
C ASP A 74 0.33 -10.57 1.19
N THR A 75 1.59 -10.32 1.53
CA THR A 75 2.39 -11.16 2.43
C THR A 75 3.00 -10.31 3.53
N PHE A 76 2.73 -10.69 4.77
CA PHE A 76 3.10 -9.96 5.98
C PHE A 76 4.26 -10.64 6.70
N VAL A 77 5.32 -9.87 6.92
CA VAL A 77 6.59 -10.31 7.51
C VAL A 77 7.09 -9.38 8.61
N VAL A 78 6.20 -8.58 9.20
CA VAL A 78 6.56 -7.57 10.21
C VAL A 78 7.28 -8.16 11.41
N SER A 79 8.29 -7.47 11.89
CA SER A 79 9.00 -7.78 13.13
C SER A 79 9.23 -6.50 13.94
N PRO A 80 8.76 -6.44 15.22
CA PRO A 80 8.10 -7.50 16.00
C PRO A 80 6.65 -7.79 15.56
N LEU A 81 6.13 -8.95 15.96
CA LEU A 81 4.75 -9.39 15.63
C LEU A 81 3.66 -8.51 16.25
N PHE A 82 3.97 -7.87 17.40
CA PHE A 82 3.09 -6.99 18.14
C PHE A 82 3.79 -5.65 18.35
N PHE A 83 3.10 -4.58 18.06
CA PHE A 83 3.61 -3.21 18.16
C PHE A 83 2.51 -2.27 18.67
N PRO A 84 2.81 -1.06 19.14
CA PRO A 84 1.79 -0.10 19.56
C PRO A 84 0.80 0.18 18.43
N GLY A 85 -0.50 0.03 18.71
CA GLY A 85 -1.58 0.25 17.75
C GLY A 85 -1.91 -0.92 16.84
N GLY A 86 -1.16 -2.06 16.88
CA GLY A 86 -1.47 -3.19 16.01
C GLY A 86 -0.63 -4.44 16.23
N ASP A 87 -0.82 -5.39 15.34
CA ASP A 87 -0.08 -6.65 15.24
C ASP A 87 -0.18 -7.23 13.82
N ILE A 88 0.63 -8.25 13.54
CA ILE A 88 0.66 -8.91 12.22
C ILE A 88 -0.72 -9.46 11.78
N GLY A 89 -1.59 -9.83 12.73
CA GLY A 89 -2.93 -10.34 12.43
C GLY A 89 -3.87 -9.24 11.91
N ARG A 90 -3.86 -8.04 12.54
CA ARG A 90 -4.61 -6.87 12.04
C ARG A 90 -4.08 -6.43 10.68
N LEU A 91 -2.75 -6.33 10.54
CA LEU A 91 -2.12 -6.01 9.26
C LEU A 91 -2.58 -6.94 8.15
N ALA A 92 -2.56 -8.26 8.38
CA ALA A 92 -2.90 -9.25 7.38
C ALA A 92 -4.36 -9.15 6.89
N VAL A 93 -5.27 -8.68 7.72
CA VAL A 93 -6.66 -8.46 7.32
C VAL A 93 -6.83 -7.08 6.69
N PHE A 94 -6.35 -6.03 7.37
CA PHE A 94 -6.58 -4.65 6.90
C PHE A 94 -5.81 -4.36 5.61
N GLY A 95 -4.54 -4.75 5.49
CA GLY A 95 -3.76 -4.51 4.28
C GLY A 95 -4.46 -5.06 3.05
N THR A 96 -4.79 -6.36 3.05
CA THR A 96 -5.47 -6.99 1.90
C THR A 96 -6.86 -6.40 1.63
N THR A 97 -7.64 -6.03 2.67
CA THR A 97 -8.94 -5.40 2.44
C THR A 97 -8.83 -3.95 2.01
N ASN A 98 -7.77 -3.23 2.40
CA ASN A 98 -7.46 -1.89 1.92
C ASN A 98 -7.09 -1.90 0.44
N ASP A 99 -6.27 -2.85 -0.01
CA ASP A 99 -5.98 -3.05 -1.44
C ASP A 99 -7.27 -3.20 -2.28
N LEU A 100 -8.20 -4.06 -1.81
CA LEU A 100 -9.49 -4.22 -2.48
C LEU A 100 -10.28 -2.91 -2.53
N ALA A 101 -10.25 -2.16 -1.42
CA ALA A 101 -10.95 -0.88 -1.32
C ALA A 101 -10.36 0.17 -2.28
N MET A 102 -9.05 0.15 -2.58
CA MET A 102 -8.44 1.10 -3.54
C MET A 102 -9.04 0.97 -4.95
N ALA A 103 -9.58 -0.19 -5.33
CA ALA A 103 -10.38 -0.33 -6.56
C ALA A 103 -11.86 0.05 -6.41
N GLY A 104 -12.27 0.58 -5.26
CA GLY A 104 -13.67 0.87 -4.92
C GLY A 104 -14.49 -0.38 -4.63
N ALA A 105 -13.83 -1.50 -4.34
CA ALA A 105 -14.51 -2.76 -4.07
C ALA A 105 -14.90 -2.90 -2.60
N LYS A 106 -16.06 -3.53 -2.38
CA LYS A 106 -16.46 -4.02 -1.06
C LYS A 106 -15.81 -5.39 -0.83
N PRO A 107 -14.93 -5.55 0.20
CA PRO A 107 -14.34 -6.84 0.54
C PRO A 107 -15.41 -7.88 0.88
N LEU A 108 -15.27 -9.11 0.36
CA LEU A 108 -16.22 -10.21 0.57
C LEU A 108 -15.57 -11.39 1.30
N TRP A 109 -14.46 -11.87 0.78
CA TRP A 109 -13.78 -13.07 1.26
C TRP A 109 -12.27 -12.90 1.27
N LEU A 110 -11.64 -13.52 2.26
CA LEU A 110 -10.20 -13.69 2.35
C LEU A 110 -9.83 -15.18 2.43
N SER A 111 -8.68 -15.52 1.90
CA SER A 111 -7.90 -16.66 2.35
C SER A 111 -6.85 -16.21 3.35
N ALA A 112 -6.37 -17.13 4.23
CA ALA A 112 -5.24 -16.86 5.11
C ALA A 112 -4.31 -18.08 5.15
N ALA A 113 -3.07 -17.90 4.72
CA ALA A 113 -2.05 -18.93 4.78
C ALA A 113 -0.94 -18.52 5.76
N PHE A 114 -0.43 -19.50 6.50
CA PHE A 114 0.57 -19.31 7.56
C PHE A 114 1.82 -20.10 7.27
N ILE A 115 2.99 -19.46 7.40
CA ILE A 115 4.27 -20.14 7.56
C ILE A 115 4.70 -19.91 9.00
N LEU A 116 4.74 -20.99 9.81
CA LEU A 116 5.06 -20.96 11.22
C LEU A 116 6.45 -21.55 11.45
N GLU A 117 7.22 -20.95 12.33
CA GLU A 117 8.50 -21.51 12.75
C GLU A 117 8.30 -22.48 13.92
N GLU A 118 8.97 -23.64 13.87
CA GLU A 118 8.98 -24.60 14.98
C GLU A 118 9.50 -23.94 16.26
N GLY A 119 8.71 -24.07 17.33
CA GLY A 119 9.02 -23.47 18.63
C GLY A 119 8.29 -22.14 18.88
N LEU A 120 7.51 -21.64 17.93
CA LEU A 120 6.61 -20.51 18.19
C LEU A 120 5.61 -20.90 19.31
N PRO A 121 5.47 -20.07 20.38
CA PRO A 121 4.49 -20.35 21.42
C PRO A 121 3.06 -20.38 20.87
N MET A 122 2.29 -21.43 21.20
CA MET A 122 0.88 -21.54 20.79
C MET A 122 0.03 -20.36 21.27
N GLU A 123 0.39 -19.73 22.38
CA GLU A 123 -0.29 -18.54 22.88
C GLU A 123 -0.10 -17.33 21.96
N THR A 124 1.11 -17.15 21.41
CA THR A 124 1.39 -16.11 20.40
C THR A 124 0.51 -16.35 19.18
N LEU A 125 0.45 -17.57 18.67
CA LEU A 125 -0.41 -17.91 17.53
C LEU A 125 -1.91 -17.65 17.83
N ARG A 126 -2.40 -18.02 19.01
CA ARG A 126 -3.79 -17.72 19.41
C ARG A 126 -4.09 -16.23 19.43
N ARG A 127 -3.17 -15.41 19.94
CA ARG A 127 -3.33 -13.95 19.95
C ARG A 127 -3.44 -13.39 18.54
N VAL A 128 -2.57 -13.82 17.64
CA VAL A 128 -2.59 -13.40 16.22
C VAL A 128 -3.90 -13.80 15.55
N VAL A 129 -4.33 -15.07 15.70
CA VAL A 129 -5.58 -15.55 15.10
C VAL A 129 -6.81 -14.83 15.68
N ALA A 130 -6.81 -14.55 16.99
CA ALA A 130 -7.89 -13.78 17.63
C ALA A 130 -7.94 -12.35 17.10
N SER A 131 -6.78 -11.71 16.89
CA SER A 131 -6.67 -10.38 16.29
C SER A 131 -7.17 -10.36 14.84
N MET A 132 -6.78 -11.35 14.02
CA MET A 132 -7.31 -11.49 12.65
C MET A 132 -8.84 -11.63 12.62
N ARG A 133 -9.40 -12.45 13.53
CA ARG A 133 -10.85 -12.61 13.64
C ARG A 133 -11.52 -11.27 13.95
N GLN A 134 -11.01 -10.55 14.94
CA GLN A 134 -11.57 -9.24 15.32
C GLN A 134 -11.49 -8.22 14.16
N ALA A 135 -10.37 -8.17 13.47
CA ALA A 135 -10.21 -7.30 12.30
C ALA A 135 -11.17 -7.67 11.16
N ALA A 136 -11.36 -8.99 10.90
CA ALA A 136 -12.31 -9.46 9.89
C ALA A 136 -13.77 -9.12 10.26
N GLU A 137 -14.13 -9.24 11.53
CA GLU A 137 -15.44 -8.80 12.05
C GLU A 137 -15.65 -7.30 11.90
N GLU A 138 -14.61 -6.49 12.15
CA GLU A 138 -14.63 -5.02 12.01
C GLU A 138 -14.87 -4.58 10.55
N VAL A 139 -14.21 -5.24 9.59
CA VAL A 139 -14.39 -4.96 8.15
C VAL A 139 -15.70 -5.56 7.62
N GLY A 140 -16.22 -6.60 8.26
CA GLY A 140 -17.35 -7.40 7.74
C GLY A 140 -16.94 -8.40 6.66
N VAL A 141 -15.65 -8.77 6.59
CA VAL A 141 -15.11 -9.76 5.65
C VAL A 141 -15.03 -11.15 6.30
N ARG A 142 -15.11 -12.23 5.50
CA ARG A 142 -14.99 -13.59 5.99
C ARG A 142 -13.71 -14.26 5.49
N ILE A 143 -12.93 -14.84 6.42
CA ILE A 143 -11.84 -15.75 6.08
C ILE A 143 -12.46 -17.12 5.81
N VAL A 144 -12.40 -17.59 4.56
CA VAL A 144 -13.17 -18.77 4.10
C VAL A 144 -12.29 -19.98 3.79
N THR A 145 -10.99 -19.80 3.63
CA THR A 145 -10.03 -20.89 3.36
C THR A 145 -8.63 -20.45 3.78
N GLY A 146 -7.69 -21.38 3.77
CA GLY A 146 -6.30 -21.09 4.11
C GLY A 146 -5.41 -22.33 3.98
N ASP A 147 -4.13 -22.16 4.31
CA ASP A 147 -3.14 -23.22 4.40
C ASP A 147 -2.20 -22.97 5.60
N THR A 148 -1.47 -23.99 6.03
CA THR A 148 -0.47 -23.87 7.09
C THR A 148 0.73 -24.74 6.78
N LYS A 149 1.92 -24.14 6.86
CA LYS A 149 3.20 -24.86 6.82
C LYS A 149 4.01 -24.54 8.07
N VAL A 150 4.78 -25.51 8.52
CA VAL A 150 5.76 -25.34 9.60
C VAL A 150 7.13 -25.53 9.02
N VAL A 151 8.04 -24.59 9.32
CA VAL A 151 9.46 -24.68 8.96
C VAL A 151 10.31 -24.92 10.19
N ASP A 152 11.50 -25.48 9.98
CA ASP A 152 12.45 -25.76 11.05
C ASP A 152 12.85 -24.49 11.80
N ARG A 153 13.19 -24.62 13.07
CA ARG A 153 13.72 -23.53 13.90
C ARG A 153 14.92 -22.85 13.24
N GLY A 154 14.91 -21.52 13.19
CA GLY A 154 15.93 -20.69 12.53
C GLY A 154 15.79 -20.59 11.01
N LYS A 155 14.66 -21.06 10.44
CA LYS A 155 14.34 -20.97 9.02
C LYS A 155 13.15 -20.03 8.72
N GLY A 156 12.54 -19.45 9.73
CA GLY A 156 11.51 -18.46 9.68
C GLY A 156 11.81 -17.28 10.58
N ASP A 157 10.76 -16.55 10.98
CA ASP A 157 10.85 -15.49 11.98
C ASP A 157 9.56 -15.48 12.82
N GLY A 158 9.26 -16.63 13.37
CA GLY A 158 8.05 -16.90 14.12
C GLY A 158 6.84 -17.14 13.22
N ILE A 159 6.27 -16.10 12.61
CA ILE A 159 5.07 -16.17 11.73
C ILE A 159 5.28 -15.31 10.50
N PHE A 160 4.98 -15.90 9.33
CA PHE A 160 4.64 -15.16 8.12
C PHE A 160 3.21 -15.45 7.73
N ILE A 161 2.47 -14.45 7.28
CA ILE A 161 1.07 -14.56 6.88
C ILE A 161 0.94 -14.10 5.44
N ASN A 162 0.27 -14.90 4.61
CA ASN A 162 -0.21 -14.45 3.31
C ASN A 162 -1.73 -14.45 3.33
N THR A 163 -2.33 -13.37 2.85
CA THR A 163 -3.77 -13.27 2.60
C THR A 163 -4.02 -12.96 1.14
N ALA A 164 -5.07 -13.53 0.59
CA ALA A 164 -5.61 -13.12 -0.70
C ALA A 164 -7.08 -12.77 -0.53
N GLY A 165 -7.52 -11.72 -1.23
CA GLY A 165 -8.85 -11.17 -1.08
C GLY A 165 -9.62 -11.07 -2.37
N VAL A 166 -10.95 -11.21 -2.26
CA VAL A 166 -11.91 -10.94 -3.34
C VAL A 166 -12.93 -9.94 -2.84
N GLY A 167 -13.14 -8.89 -3.64
CA GLY A 167 -14.16 -7.88 -3.40
C GLY A 167 -15.05 -7.65 -4.62
N SER A 168 -16.25 -7.12 -4.41
CA SER A 168 -17.17 -6.74 -5.49
C SER A 168 -17.09 -5.25 -5.74
N ILE A 169 -16.98 -4.85 -7.00
CA ILE A 169 -16.98 -3.44 -7.42
C ILE A 169 -18.40 -3.05 -7.83
N PRO A 170 -19.00 -2.01 -7.22
CA PRO A 170 -20.32 -1.55 -7.59
C PRO A 170 -20.39 -1.09 -9.07
N PRO A 171 -21.55 -1.23 -9.73
CA PRO A 171 -21.73 -0.72 -11.09
C PRO A 171 -21.39 0.77 -11.19
N GLY A 172 -20.67 1.14 -12.25
CA GLY A 172 -20.29 2.54 -12.52
C GLY A 172 -19.04 3.02 -11.80
N VAL A 173 -18.55 2.31 -10.80
CA VAL A 173 -17.29 2.65 -10.11
C VAL A 173 -16.11 2.30 -11.00
N GLN A 174 -15.26 3.29 -11.30
CA GLN A 174 -14.04 3.13 -12.10
C GLN A 174 -12.92 3.92 -11.45
N ILE A 175 -12.09 3.25 -10.67
CA ILE A 175 -10.92 3.83 -9.99
C ILE A 175 -9.67 3.21 -10.62
N SER A 176 -8.78 4.04 -11.16
CA SER A 176 -7.58 3.57 -11.85
C SER A 176 -6.59 4.72 -12.05
N PRO A 177 -5.28 4.48 -11.96
CA PRO A 177 -4.27 5.47 -12.33
C PRO A 177 -4.45 6.03 -13.76
N ALA A 178 -5.03 5.26 -14.67
CA ALA A 178 -5.31 5.70 -16.05
C ALA A 178 -6.34 6.83 -16.15
N ARG A 179 -7.10 7.12 -15.10
CA ARG A 179 -8.09 8.21 -15.07
C ARG A 179 -7.51 9.54 -14.59
N VAL A 180 -6.31 9.51 -14.03
CA VAL A 180 -5.65 10.70 -13.49
C VAL A 180 -5.27 11.65 -14.61
N VAL A 181 -5.69 12.91 -14.49
CA VAL A 181 -5.45 13.94 -15.51
C VAL A 181 -4.93 15.25 -14.87
N PRO A 182 -4.19 16.08 -15.63
CA PRO A 182 -3.79 17.40 -15.15
C PRO A 182 -4.99 18.23 -14.69
N GLY A 183 -4.84 18.90 -13.55
CA GLY A 183 -5.91 19.65 -12.88
C GLY A 183 -6.58 18.90 -11.74
N ASP A 184 -6.38 17.60 -11.60
CA ASP A 184 -6.89 16.85 -10.45
C ASP A 184 -6.24 17.33 -9.16
N ALA A 185 -7.01 17.27 -8.06
CA ALA A 185 -6.52 17.51 -6.71
C ALA A 185 -6.00 16.23 -6.07
N VAL A 186 -4.97 16.35 -5.25
CA VAL A 186 -4.38 15.28 -4.44
C VAL A 186 -4.81 15.46 -3.00
N ILE A 187 -5.56 14.50 -2.44
CA ILE A 187 -6.09 14.54 -1.07
C ILE A 187 -5.45 13.40 -0.27
N LEU A 188 -4.81 13.73 0.84
CA LEU A 188 -4.26 12.77 1.79
C LEU A 188 -5.27 12.52 2.92
N SER A 189 -5.46 11.27 3.36
CA SER A 189 -6.49 10.93 4.34
C SER A 189 -6.12 11.25 5.79
N GLY A 190 -4.86 11.51 6.10
CA GLY A 190 -4.43 11.82 7.47
C GLY A 190 -2.93 12.01 7.60
N ASP A 191 -2.43 11.93 8.81
CA ASP A 191 -1.01 12.13 9.11
C ASP A 191 -0.13 10.96 8.63
N LEU A 192 1.15 11.26 8.39
CA LEU A 192 2.10 10.30 7.82
C LEU A 192 3.04 9.71 8.87
N GLY A 193 3.49 8.48 8.62
CA GLY A 193 4.66 7.85 9.23
C GLY A 193 4.42 7.16 10.56
N ARG A 194 3.20 7.13 11.10
CA ARG A 194 2.92 6.51 12.41
C ARG A 194 3.28 5.04 12.44
N HIS A 195 2.89 4.26 11.43
CA HIS A 195 3.14 2.82 11.43
C HIS A 195 4.64 2.52 11.46
N GLY A 196 5.39 3.08 10.51
CA GLY A 196 6.81 2.84 10.42
C GLY A 196 7.55 3.20 11.70
N ILE A 197 7.24 4.35 12.31
CA ILE A 197 7.88 4.78 13.57
C ILE A 197 7.42 3.92 14.75
N ALA A 198 6.15 3.51 14.83
CA ALA A 198 5.67 2.63 15.89
C ALA A 198 6.39 1.26 15.88
N VAL A 199 6.56 0.64 14.72
CA VAL A 199 7.28 -0.63 14.59
C VAL A 199 8.77 -0.45 14.91
N MET A 200 9.42 0.59 14.35
CA MET A 200 10.84 0.87 14.58
C MET A 200 11.15 1.17 16.04
N SER A 201 10.28 1.91 16.74
CA SER A 201 10.49 2.23 18.16
C SER A 201 10.62 0.96 19.01
N VAL A 202 9.80 -0.05 18.76
CA VAL A 202 9.88 -1.32 19.49
C VAL A 202 11.09 -2.14 19.05
N ARG A 203 11.36 -2.21 17.75
CA ARG A 203 12.47 -2.98 17.19
C ARG A 203 13.83 -2.51 17.69
N GLU A 204 14.04 -1.20 17.71
CA GLU A 204 15.30 -0.59 18.12
C GLU A 204 15.35 -0.24 19.61
N GLY A 205 14.28 -0.56 20.36
CA GLY A 205 14.19 -0.23 21.79
C GLY A 205 14.21 1.27 22.07
N LEU A 206 13.74 2.08 21.10
CA LEU A 206 13.69 3.53 21.24
C LEU A 206 12.52 3.93 22.12
N GLN A 207 12.81 4.72 23.14
CA GLN A 207 11.79 5.30 24.02
C GLN A 207 11.62 6.78 23.67
N PHE A 208 10.55 7.09 22.96
CA PHE A 208 10.14 8.48 22.74
C PHE A 208 9.07 8.88 23.75
N GLU A 209 9.14 10.08 24.28
CA GLU A 209 8.01 10.65 25.04
C GLU A 209 6.84 10.84 24.05
N GLY A 210 5.69 10.19 24.32
CA GLY A 210 4.56 10.18 23.40
C GLY A 210 4.76 9.32 22.15
N ALA A 211 5.50 8.18 22.27
CA ALA A 211 5.72 7.25 21.14
C ALA A 211 4.42 7.00 20.36
N PRO A 212 4.42 7.18 19.03
CA PRO A 212 3.20 7.04 18.25
C PRO A 212 2.71 5.59 18.23
N GLU A 213 1.39 5.42 18.26
CA GLU A 213 0.76 4.16 17.88
C GLU A 213 0.64 4.09 16.36
N SER A 214 0.73 2.88 15.82
CA SER A 214 0.49 2.61 14.40
C SER A 214 -0.90 3.09 13.99
N ASP A 215 -1.00 3.61 12.78
CA ASP A 215 -2.25 3.96 12.10
C ASP A 215 -2.97 2.74 11.49
N CYS A 216 -2.54 1.50 11.79
CA CYS A 216 -3.11 0.26 11.27
C CYS A 216 -4.64 0.21 11.43
N ALA A 217 -5.35 0.41 10.34
CA ALA A 217 -6.81 0.54 10.31
C ALA A 217 -7.41 0.12 8.96
N SER A 218 -8.70 -0.25 8.98
CA SER A 218 -9.47 -0.46 7.76
C SER A 218 -9.84 0.86 7.08
N LEU A 219 -9.57 0.94 5.79
CA LEU A 219 -9.97 2.03 4.90
C LEU A 219 -11.28 1.73 4.14
N SER A 220 -11.80 0.50 4.26
CA SER A 220 -12.98 0.05 3.50
C SER A 220 -14.21 0.91 3.76
N GLY A 221 -14.47 1.30 5.02
CA GLY A 221 -15.60 2.18 5.37
C GLY A 221 -15.47 3.59 4.82
N LEU A 222 -14.24 4.13 4.78
CA LEU A 222 -13.95 5.43 4.16
C LEU A 222 -14.26 5.39 2.66
N VAL A 223 -13.77 4.37 1.96
CA VAL A 223 -13.98 4.24 0.52
C VAL A 223 -15.45 3.95 0.20
N GLU A 224 -16.13 3.10 0.96
CA GLU A 224 -17.58 2.87 0.83
C GLU A 224 -18.36 4.19 0.96
N ALA A 225 -18.03 5.03 1.94
CA ALA A 225 -18.69 6.34 2.11
C ALA A 225 -18.45 7.28 0.91
N LEU A 226 -17.26 7.28 0.32
CA LEU A 226 -16.96 8.07 -0.88
C LEU A 226 -17.73 7.57 -2.11
N VAL A 227 -17.76 6.25 -2.31
CA VAL A 227 -18.50 5.61 -3.41
C VAL A 227 -20.00 5.85 -3.29
N ASP A 228 -20.58 5.65 -2.11
CA ASP A 228 -22.01 5.85 -1.84
C ASP A 228 -22.44 7.30 -2.01
N ALA A 229 -21.57 8.25 -1.71
CA ALA A 229 -21.80 9.66 -1.95
C ALA A 229 -21.72 10.05 -3.44
N GLY A 230 -21.36 9.11 -4.33
CA GLY A 230 -21.18 9.36 -5.75
C GLY A 230 -19.97 10.27 -6.03
N SER A 231 -18.92 10.20 -5.22
CA SER A 231 -17.70 10.96 -5.46
C SER A 231 -17.05 10.52 -6.77
N ASP A 232 -16.64 11.48 -7.60
CA ASP A 232 -15.84 11.19 -8.79
C ASP A 232 -14.38 10.93 -8.37
N LEU A 233 -14.04 9.66 -8.22
CA LEU A 233 -12.74 9.20 -7.79
C LEU A 233 -11.94 8.75 -9.03
N HIS A 234 -10.86 9.46 -9.37
CA HIS A 234 -9.99 9.05 -10.46
C HIS A 234 -9.03 7.95 -10.02
N CYS A 235 -8.35 8.12 -8.88
CA CYS A 235 -7.44 7.11 -8.33
C CYS A 235 -7.48 7.14 -6.80
N LEU A 236 -7.38 5.98 -6.20
CA LEU A 236 -7.09 5.77 -4.78
C LEU A 236 -5.83 4.92 -4.68
N ARG A 237 -5.00 5.16 -3.67
CA ARG A 237 -3.84 4.34 -3.37
C ARG A 237 -3.57 4.36 -1.87
N ASP A 238 -3.36 3.22 -1.25
CA ASP A 238 -2.88 3.20 0.12
C ASP A 238 -1.37 3.51 0.21
N LEU A 239 -0.91 3.89 1.40
CA LEU A 239 0.42 4.48 1.58
C LEU A 239 1.35 3.55 2.37
N THR A 240 1.37 2.28 2.01
CA THR A 240 2.15 1.23 2.68
C THR A 240 3.67 1.39 2.42
N ARG A 241 4.36 0.40 1.95
CA ARG A 241 5.81 0.45 1.73
C ARG A 241 6.25 1.58 0.79
N GLY A 242 7.24 2.35 1.24
CA GLY A 242 7.70 3.54 0.50
C GLY A 242 6.82 4.77 0.67
N GLY A 243 5.72 4.67 1.44
CA GLY A 243 4.86 5.76 1.87
C GLY A 243 4.20 6.54 0.73
N LEU A 244 3.89 7.81 1.01
CA LEU A 244 3.29 8.73 0.03
C LEU A 244 4.18 8.91 -1.20
N ALA A 245 5.50 8.92 -1.00
CA ALA A 245 6.46 9.10 -2.09
C ALA A 245 6.36 7.98 -3.14
N ALA A 246 6.31 6.70 -2.72
CA ALA A 246 6.19 5.58 -3.64
C ALA A 246 4.84 5.61 -4.38
N ALA A 247 3.74 5.75 -3.65
CA ALA A 247 2.39 5.79 -4.20
C ALA A 247 2.23 6.87 -5.30
N LEU A 248 2.68 8.09 -5.02
CA LEU A 248 2.56 9.19 -5.99
C LEU A 248 3.49 9.04 -7.20
N ASN A 249 4.72 8.53 -7.02
CA ASN A 249 5.62 8.26 -8.15
C ASN A 249 5.07 7.17 -9.07
N GLU A 250 4.46 6.13 -8.52
CA GLU A 250 3.80 5.09 -9.31
C GLU A 250 2.62 5.65 -10.10
N ILE A 251 1.75 6.45 -9.46
CA ILE A 251 0.63 7.12 -10.13
C ILE A 251 1.15 8.05 -11.24
N ALA A 252 2.11 8.92 -10.94
CA ALA A 252 2.68 9.86 -11.91
C ALA A 252 3.29 9.16 -13.11
N GLY A 253 4.02 8.06 -12.87
CA GLY A 253 4.64 7.24 -13.91
C GLY A 253 3.61 6.54 -14.79
N HIS A 254 2.59 5.92 -14.21
CA HIS A 254 1.57 5.19 -14.95
C HIS A 254 0.60 6.10 -15.73
N ALA A 255 0.23 7.25 -15.14
CA ALA A 255 -0.63 8.23 -15.79
C ALA A 255 0.11 9.14 -16.77
N GLY A 256 1.44 9.18 -16.71
CA GLY A 256 2.26 10.07 -17.55
C GLY A 256 2.05 11.55 -17.22
N VAL A 257 1.83 11.88 -15.95
CA VAL A 257 1.57 13.24 -15.45
C VAL A 257 2.62 13.67 -14.44
N GLY A 258 2.75 14.97 -14.18
CA GLY A 258 3.47 15.48 -13.02
C GLY A 258 2.55 15.60 -11.80
N ILE A 259 3.11 15.57 -10.60
CA ILE A 259 2.38 15.86 -9.36
C ILE A 259 3.15 16.90 -8.57
N GLU A 260 2.50 18.02 -8.24
CA GLU A 260 3.06 19.05 -7.37
C GLU A 260 2.41 18.98 -5.99
N LEU A 261 3.24 18.85 -4.96
CA LEU A 261 2.82 18.81 -3.55
C LEU A 261 3.20 20.10 -2.85
N ASP A 262 2.40 20.51 -1.89
CA ASP A 262 2.70 21.52 -0.90
C ASP A 262 3.03 20.88 0.44
N GLU A 263 4.19 21.23 1.02
CA GLU A 263 4.62 20.65 2.30
C GLU A 263 3.73 21.09 3.48
N ALA A 264 3.29 22.35 3.47
CA ALA A 264 2.58 22.96 4.59
C ALA A 264 1.27 22.25 5.01
N PRO A 265 0.41 21.77 4.09
CA PRO A 265 -0.82 21.05 4.46
C PRO A 265 -0.61 19.55 4.74
N ILE A 266 0.59 18.97 4.55
CA ILE A 266 0.85 17.56 4.83
C ILE A 266 0.90 17.35 6.34
N PRO A 267 -0.04 16.60 6.95
CA PRO A 267 -0.03 16.39 8.39
C PRO A 267 1.08 15.39 8.78
N VAL A 268 1.88 15.75 9.75
CA VAL A 268 2.87 14.86 10.40
C VAL A 268 2.81 15.15 11.90
N ALA A 269 2.52 14.11 12.70
CA ALA A 269 2.46 14.27 14.15
C ALA A 269 3.85 14.62 14.71
N GLU A 270 3.90 15.51 15.71
CA GLU A 270 5.17 15.98 16.31
C GLU A 270 6.10 14.84 16.76
N PRO A 271 5.60 13.77 17.45
CA PRO A 271 6.46 12.63 17.81
C PRO A 271 7.03 11.88 16.60
N VAL A 272 6.28 11.80 15.49
CA VAL A 272 6.75 11.18 14.24
C VAL A 272 7.81 12.05 13.58
N ALA A 273 7.56 13.36 13.50
CA ALA A 273 8.53 14.31 12.93
C ALA A 273 9.86 14.26 13.70
N GLY A 274 9.81 14.31 15.04
CA GLY A 274 11.01 14.23 15.88
C GLY A 274 11.75 12.90 15.75
N ALA A 275 11.02 11.77 15.65
CA ALA A 275 11.64 10.47 15.43
C ALA A 275 12.30 10.39 14.05
N CYS A 276 11.65 10.89 13.00
CA CYS A 276 12.22 10.95 11.67
C CYS A 276 13.49 11.80 11.61
N GLU A 277 13.49 12.95 12.27
CA GLU A 277 14.68 13.83 12.37
C GLU A 277 15.86 13.09 13.04
N LEU A 278 15.61 12.41 14.16
CA LEU A 278 16.64 11.65 14.89
C LEU A 278 17.18 10.47 14.07
N LEU A 279 16.33 9.80 13.29
CA LEU A 279 16.69 8.62 12.51
C LEU A 279 17.19 8.96 11.09
N GLY A 280 17.15 10.23 10.69
CA GLY A 280 17.48 10.66 9.32
C GLY A 280 16.48 10.17 8.27
N LEU A 281 15.21 10.01 8.65
CA LEU A 281 14.12 9.59 7.78
C LEU A 281 13.32 10.80 7.29
N ASP A 282 12.71 10.67 6.11
CA ASP A 282 11.73 11.62 5.62
C ASP A 282 10.33 11.01 5.76
N PRO A 283 9.38 11.66 6.47
CA PRO A 283 8.03 11.13 6.69
C PRO A 283 7.28 10.73 5.41
N LEU A 284 7.60 11.34 4.27
CA LEU A 284 6.98 11.02 2.98
C LEU A 284 7.25 9.57 2.53
N TYR A 285 8.34 8.96 3.02
CA TYR A 285 8.76 7.60 2.66
C TYR A 285 8.44 6.56 3.74
N VAL A 286 7.98 7.01 4.90
CA VAL A 286 7.66 6.10 6.00
C VAL A 286 6.32 5.43 5.73
N ALA A 287 6.27 4.11 5.92
CA ALA A 287 5.08 3.30 5.70
C ALA A 287 3.92 3.67 6.65
N ASN A 288 2.71 3.60 6.12
CA ASN A 288 1.43 3.76 6.82
C ASN A 288 0.57 2.53 6.53
N GLU A 289 -0.31 2.15 7.46
CA GLU A 289 -1.16 0.96 7.32
C GLU A 289 -2.66 1.27 7.49
N GLY A 290 -3.00 2.58 7.46
CA GLY A 290 -4.35 3.11 7.54
C GLY A 290 -4.47 4.48 6.89
N ARG A 291 -3.66 4.76 5.87
CA ARG A 291 -3.71 6.01 5.10
C ARG A 291 -3.82 5.73 3.62
N LEU A 292 -4.55 6.61 2.94
CA LEU A 292 -4.65 6.63 1.48
C LEU A 292 -4.45 8.02 0.90
N VAL A 293 -4.09 8.06 -0.36
CA VAL A 293 -4.20 9.24 -1.21
C VAL A 293 -5.37 9.05 -2.17
N ALA A 294 -6.19 10.10 -2.33
CA ALA A 294 -7.26 10.15 -3.31
C ALA A 294 -6.95 11.23 -4.34
N ILE A 295 -7.07 10.89 -5.62
CA ILE A 295 -6.97 11.82 -6.73
C ILE A 295 -8.35 11.99 -7.34
N VAL A 296 -8.82 13.24 -7.39
CA VAL A 296 -10.17 13.62 -7.78
C VAL A 296 -10.16 14.89 -8.63
N PRO A 297 -11.17 15.13 -9.49
CA PRO A 297 -11.31 16.40 -10.17
C PRO A 297 -11.29 17.59 -9.19
N ALA A 298 -10.66 18.70 -9.55
CA ALA A 298 -10.53 19.86 -8.67
C ALA A 298 -11.88 20.37 -8.14
N GLU A 299 -12.94 20.33 -8.97
CA GLU A 299 -14.29 20.72 -8.57
C GLU A 299 -14.95 19.78 -7.56
N ALA A 300 -14.48 18.52 -7.46
CA ALA A 300 -14.96 17.55 -6.49
C ALA A 300 -14.16 17.57 -5.17
N ALA A 301 -13.00 18.22 -5.13
CA ALA A 301 -12.02 18.13 -4.06
C ALA A 301 -12.60 18.51 -2.69
N GLU A 302 -13.23 19.65 -2.56
CA GLU A 302 -13.78 20.13 -1.27
C GLU A 302 -14.90 19.22 -0.75
N ARG A 303 -15.77 18.73 -1.62
CA ARG A 303 -16.82 17.78 -1.24
C ARG A 303 -16.21 16.46 -0.78
N THR A 304 -15.26 15.94 -1.52
CA THR A 304 -14.54 14.70 -1.17
C THR A 304 -13.84 14.86 0.17
N LEU A 305 -13.11 15.97 0.38
CA LEU A 305 -12.45 16.27 1.64
C LEU A 305 -13.43 16.30 2.82
N GLN A 306 -14.60 16.91 2.67
CA GLN A 306 -15.63 16.93 3.71
C GLN A 306 -16.14 15.53 4.08
N ILE A 307 -16.37 14.67 3.07
CA ILE A 307 -16.75 13.27 3.29
C ILE A 307 -15.65 12.52 4.01
N MET A 308 -14.39 12.66 3.57
CA MET A 308 -13.25 12.05 4.23
C MET A 308 -13.17 12.46 5.69
N ARG A 309 -13.24 13.75 6.00
CA ARG A 309 -13.17 14.28 7.36
C ARG A 309 -14.32 13.85 8.27
N SER A 310 -15.45 13.43 7.71
CA SER A 310 -16.57 12.86 8.48
C SER A 310 -16.28 11.43 8.97
N GLN A 311 -15.25 10.78 8.43
CA GLN A 311 -14.83 9.43 8.81
C GLN A 311 -13.70 9.52 9.84
N PRO A 312 -13.78 8.80 10.99
CA PRO A 312 -12.77 8.89 12.05
C PRO A 312 -11.34 8.60 11.57
N VAL A 313 -11.17 7.65 10.64
CA VAL A 313 -9.86 7.27 10.08
C VAL A 313 -9.22 8.37 9.24
N ALA A 314 -10.02 9.34 8.76
CA ALA A 314 -9.59 10.42 7.88
C ALA A 314 -9.96 11.83 8.41
N ALA A 315 -10.13 11.98 9.73
CA ALA A 315 -10.51 13.27 10.35
C ALA A 315 -9.50 14.41 10.05
N GLU A 316 -8.24 14.06 9.83
CA GLU A 316 -7.16 15.00 9.51
C GLU A 316 -6.86 15.07 7.99
N ALA A 317 -7.77 14.60 7.15
CA ALA A 317 -7.59 14.67 5.70
C ALA A 317 -7.32 16.09 5.21
N ALA A 318 -6.44 16.21 4.21
CA ALA A 318 -6.04 17.50 3.66
C ALA A 318 -5.80 17.42 2.14
N ILE A 319 -6.11 18.50 1.42
CA ILE A 319 -5.64 18.68 0.04
C ILE A 319 -4.16 19.07 0.14
N ILE A 320 -3.29 18.25 -0.45
CA ILE A 320 -1.84 18.39 -0.32
C ILE A 320 -1.14 18.78 -1.62
N GLY A 321 -1.87 18.87 -2.73
CA GLY A 321 -1.29 19.23 -4.01
C GLY A 321 -2.24 19.04 -5.19
N ALA A 322 -1.67 19.03 -6.37
CA ALA A 322 -2.40 18.89 -7.63
C ALA A 322 -1.60 18.14 -8.69
N VAL A 323 -2.31 17.53 -9.61
CA VAL A 323 -1.77 16.90 -10.81
C VAL A 323 -1.54 17.97 -11.88
N THR A 324 -0.41 17.87 -12.58
CA THR A 324 0.03 18.85 -13.59
C THR A 324 0.52 18.16 -14.87
N ASP A 325 0.58 18.87 -15.97
CA ASP A 325 1.22 18.45 -17.22
C ASP A 325 2.74 18.77 -17.25
N VAL A 326 3.24 19.42 -16.21
CA VAL A 326 4.67 19.80 -16.10
C VAL A 326 5.46 18.60 -15.56
N ARG A 327 6.57 18.24 -16.23
CA ARG A 327 7.46 17.13 -15.86
C ARG A 327 6.72 15.78 -15.65
N PRO A 328 6.15 15.21 -16.70
CA PRO A 328 5.46 13.92 -16.61
C PRO A 328 6.32 12.84 -15.96
N GLY A 329 5.70 12.01 -15.11
CA GLY A 329 6.37 10.96 -14.35
C GLY A 329 7.17 11.44 -13.14
N THR A 330 7.01 12.69 -12.71
CA THR A 330 7.78 13.29 -11.62
C THR A 330 6.86 13.82 -10.52
N VAL A 331 7.24 13.61 -9.27
CA VAL A 331 6.62 14.22 -8.09
C VAL A 331 7.55 15.32 -7.56
N GLU A 332 7.03 16.52 -7.40
CA GLU A 332 7.74 17.68 -6.86
C GLU A 332 7.08 18.16 -5.58
N LEU A 333 7.88 18.45 -4.55
CA LEU A 333 7.43 19.04 -3.30
C LEU A 333 7.89 20.49 -3.21
N ARG A 334 6.93 21.41 -2.98
CA ARG A 334 7.19 22.79 -2.64
C ARG A 334 7.28 22.94 -1.12
N SER A 335 8.47 23.30 -0.63
CA SER A 335 8.69 23.48 0.81
C SER A 335 7.99 24.74 1.34
N GLN A 336 7.79 24.79 2.65
CA GLN A 336 7.21 25.95 3.34
C GLN A 336 8.03 27.25 3.11
N LEU A 337 9.33 27.13 2.84
CA LEU A 337 10.23 28.25 2.54
C LEU A 337 10.25 28.61 1.03
N GLY A 338 9.44 27.94 0.19
CA GLY A 338 9.35 28.19 -1.24
C GLY A 338 10.38 27.46 -2.10
N GLY A 339 11.28 26.67 -1.50
CA GLY A 339 12.18 25.78 -2.24
C GLY A 339 11.39 24.63 -2.88
N ARG A 340 11.91 24.05 -3.98
CA ARG A 340 11.34 22.89 -4.63
C ARG A 340 12.33 21.74 -4.64
N ARG A 341 11.86 20.52 -4.36
CA ARG A 341 12.65 19.30 -4.50
C ARG A 341 11.86 18.20 -5.19
N ILE A 342 12.56 17.34 -5.90
CA ILE A 342 11.97 16.13 -6.45
C ILE A 342 11.81 15.11 -5.30
N VAL A 343 10.65 14.48 -5.25
CA VAL A 343 10.37 13.33 -4.40
C VAL A 343 10.50 12.11 -5.29
N ASP A 344 11.65 11.44 -5.26
CA ASP A 344 11.97 10.29 -6.13
C ASP A 344 11.68 8.96 -5.40
N LEU A 345 11.63 7.85 -6.16
CA LEU A 345 11.58 6.51 -5.57
C LEU A 345 12.87 6.20 -4.80
N LEU A 346 12.76 5.56 -3.65
CA LEU A 346 13.91 5.07 -2.90
C LEU A 346 14.73 4.10 -3.75
N SER A 347 16.04 4.28 -3.75
CA SER A 347 16.99 3.35 -4.39
C SER A 347 17.35 2.16 -3.49
N GLY A 348 17.09 2.27 -2.18
CA GLY A 348 17.34 1.24 -1.16
C GLY A 348 16.14 1.07 -0.26
N GLU A 349 16.25 0.20 0.74
CA GLU A 349 15.23 -0.01 1.76
C GLU A 349 15.59 0.77 3.03
N GLN A 350 14.69 1.64 3.50
CA GLN A 350 14.88 2.40 4.74
C GLN A 350 14.32 1.66 5.96
N LEU A 351 13.20 0.96 5.80
CA LEU A 351 12.45 0.32 6.86
C LEU A 351 12.13 -1.14 6.51
N PRO A 352 13.12 -2.07 6.61
CA PRO A 352 12.89 -3.46 6.25
C PRO A 352 11.88 -4.13 7.19
N ARG A 353 11.05 -5.02 6.63
CA ARG A 353 10.11 -5.87 7.38
C ARG A 353 9.18 -5.05 8.27
N ILE A 354 8.55 -4.05 7.66
CA ILE A 354 7.67 -3.13 8.37
C ILE A 354 6.20 -3.63 8.35
N CYS A 355 5.87 -4.45 7.36
CA CYS A 355 4.54 -5.04 7.18
C CYS A 355 4.59 -6.52 6.83
#